data_e705e9165a02c834975aefb9c99d83dc
#
_entry.id   e705e9165a02c834975aefb9c99d83dc
#
_cell.length_a   1.000
_cell.length_b   1.000
_cell.length_c   1.000
_cell.angle_alpha   90.00
_cell.angle_beta   90.00
_cell.angle_gamma   90.00
#
_symmetry.space_group_name_H-M   'P 1'
#
loop_
_entity.id
_entity.type
_entity.pdbx_description
1 polymer ?
#
loop_
_entity_poly.entity_id
_entity_poly.type
_entity_poly.pdbx_seq_one_letter_code
_entity_poly.pdbx_strand_id
1 'polypeptide(L)'
;MKINNKNFQDWTEEDLKVLLHNDAYRENNFIDYKVDFAPFKCEDKNKKKEKQAEFRSDVCSFANADGGYIFYGIGEDAGMAGALVGIVLSNPDRFELDRRNELQAIRPVMPEVEFTFVRLNDEKYVVILHIQRGLYKPYITEEPEGDFHFYIRHGNKKQAMSYTEMQNAFLNAAMLAEDIKLFRKIRLDEHKEEMTHPFALVHLIPATFKNPSDALSMYDLSRSGKLIFESLFNGMVRDRPVPNVDGVYFPNYKYEEYDYEHLQIFNNGTVELRMDLYVQETNKSDPHLKTEHWLNMLEFWDELQKLIDDTSEMYKILNRAVPMYICVTICGCKGLWNYEANLFGTNTPTRVDRNEIVCTPIEIRNILDDEQLVRGKEDSVRMTKYALGIRK
;
A
#
# COMPACT_ATOMS: atom_id res chain seq x y z
N MET A 1 0.31 -0.32 17.91
CA MET A 1 0.25 -0.37 19.40
C MET A 1 -1.16 -0.71 19.83
N LYS A 2 -1.36 -1.62 20.80
CA LYS A 2 -2.69 -1.95 21.35
C LYS A 2 -2.65 -1.80 22.86
N ILE A 3 -3.66 -1.15 23.43
CA ILE A 3 -3.88 -1.07 24.87
C ILE A 3 -5.25 -1.71 25.14
N ASN A 4 -5.35 -2.58 26.15
CA ASN A 4 -6.58 -3.29 26.48
C ASN A 4 -7.24 -4.02 25.29
N ASN A 5 -6.44 -4.55 24.36
CA ASN A 5 -6.88 -5.15 23.08
C ASN A 5 -7.64 -4.21 22.14
N LYS A 6 -7.61 -2.88 22.37
CA LYS A 6 -8.19 -1.86 21.49
C LYS A 6 -7.16 -1.26 20.56
N ASN A 7 -7.58 -0.86 19.39
CA ASN A 7 -6.79 -0.02 18.50
C ASN A 7 -6.79 1.43 19.03
N PHE A 8 -5.78 2.20 18.69
CA PHE A 8 -5.61 3.57 19.19
C PHE A 8 -6.75 4.53 18.80
N GLN A 9 -7.46 4.23 17.71
CA GLN A 9 -8.66 4.98 17.29
C GLN A 9 -9.82 4.85 18.31
N ASP A 10 -9.87 3.74 19.07
CA ASP A 10 -10.93 3.42 20.02
C ASP A 10 -10.53 3.71 21.47
N TRP A 11 -9.38 4.35 21.71
CA TRP A 11 -8.91 4.61 23.06
C TRP A 11 -9.74 5.69 23.75
N THR A 12 -9.91 5.49 25.04
CA THR A 12 -10.58 6.41 25.97
C THR A 12 -9.56 6.98 26.97
N GLU A 13 -9.99 7.91 27.82
CA GLU A 13 -9.16 8.43 28.90
C GLU A 13 -8.64 7.29 29.82
N GLU A 14 -9.46 6.28 30.08
CA GLU A 14 -9.06 5.13 30.91
C GLU A 14 -7.94 4.32 30.24
N ASP A 15 -7.95 4.20 28.93
CA ASP A 15 -6.89 3.51 28.20
C ASP A 15 -5.59 4.33 28.24
N LEU A 16 -5.67 5.67 28.20
CA LEU A 16 -4.50 6.54 28.33
C LEU A 16 -3.87 6.47 29.75
N LYS A 17 -4.65 6.24 30.80
CA LYS A 17 -4.14 6.09 32.17
C LYS A 17 -3.19 4.91 32.30
N VAL A 18 -3.31 3.88 31.45
CA VAL A 18 -2.39 2.74 31.42
C VAL A 18 -0.97 3.15 31.02
N LEU A 19 -0.82 4.27 30.30
CA LEU A 19 0.50 4.80 29.90
C LEU A 19 1.24 5.46 31.08
N LEU A 20 0.49 6.01 32.06
CA LEU A 20 1.07 6.83 33.14
C LEU A 20 1.99 6.00 34.02
N HIS A 21 3.20 6.53 34.24
CA HIS A 21 4.25 5.92 35.08
C HIS A 21 4.54 4.45 34.76
N ASN A 22 4.31 4.04 33.51
CA ASN A 22 4.47 2.66 33.04
C ASN A 22 5.72 2.55 32.16
N ASP A 23 6.73 1.85 32.65
CA ASP A 23 8.02 1.71 31.97
C ASP A 23 7.91 0.98 30.62
N ALA A 24 6.87 0.15 30.42
CA ALA A 24 6.61 -0.51 29.13
C ALA A 24 6.27 0.47 27.99
N TYR A 25 5.81 1.67 28.34
CA TYR A 25 5.45 2.74 27.42
C TYR A 25 6.39 3.96 27.52
N ARG A 26 7.60 3.76 28.02
CA ARG A 26 8.64 4.80 28.03
C ARG A 26 8.94 5.29 26.62
N GLU A 27 9.32 6.58 26.50
CA GLU A 27 9.82 7.14 25.24
C GLU A 27 10.92 6.28 24.63
N ASN A 28 10.79 6.03 23.34
CA ASN A 28 11.70 5.19 22.58
C ASN A 28 11.62 5.54 21.07
N ASN A 29 12.06 4.66 20.20
CA ASN A 29 11.96 4.85 18.75
C ASN A 29 10.53 5.03 18.25
N PHE A 30 9.51 4.55 18.99
CA PHE A 30 8.11 4.49 18.57
C PHE A 30 7.17 5.39 19.36
N ILE A 31 7.62 5.99 20.49
CA ILE A 31 6.76 6.76 21.39
C ILE A 31 7.46 8.06 21.77
N ASP A 32 6.70 9.16 21.70
CA ASP A 32 7.09 10.51 22.12
C ASP A 32 5.95 11.19 22.87
N TYR A 33 6.24 11.85 24.00
CA TYR A 33 5.25 12.58 24.80
C TYR A 33 5.52 14.08 24.74
N LYS A 34 4.47 14.86 24.53
CA LYS A 34 4.55 16.32 24.49
C LYS A 34 3.42 16.93 25.30
N VAL A 35 3.77 17.83 26.20
CA VAL A 35 2.80 18.51 27.10
C VAL A 35 1.83 19.34 26.29
N ASP A 36 2.30 20.03 25.25
CA ASP A 36 1.50 20.97 24.48
C ASP A 36 1.76 20.79 22.98
N PHE A 37 0.74 21.08 22.23
CA PHE A 37 0.89 21.31 20.80
C PHE A 37 1.28 22.77 20.65
N ALA A 38 2.54 23.03 20.40
CA ALA A 38 3.09 24.37 20.36
C ALA A 38 2.14 25.39 19.72
N PRO A 39 1.91 26.55 20.36
CA PRO A 39 0.80 27.41 20.00
C PRO A 39 0.97 27.97 18.59
N PHE A 40 0.22 27.43 17.63
CA PHE A 40 0.07 28.02 16.30
C PHE A 40 -0.64 29.39 16.32
N LYS A 41 -1.14 29.79 17.47
CA LYS A 41 -1.70 31.11 17.77
C LYS A 41 -0.65 32.11 18.29
N CYS A 42 0.62 31.91 17.97
CA CYS A 42 1.65 32.87 18.33
C CYS A 42 1.54 34.10 17.42
N GLU A 43 1.46 35.29 18.02
CA GLU A 43 1.47 36.59 17.28
C GLU A 43 2.84 36.82 16.62
N ASP A 44 3.90 36.29 17.21
CA ASP A 44 5.25 36.36 16.66
C ASP A 44 5.39 35.36 15.49
N LYS A 45 5.55 35.90 14.28
CA LYS A 45 5.68 35.14 13.04
C LYS A 45 6.89 34.20 13.01
N ASN A 46 8.00 34.57 13.68
CA ASN A 46 9.20 33.74 13.69
C ASN A 46 9.00 32.54 14.61
N LYS A 47 8.49 32.74 15.82
CA LYS A 47 8.14 31.64 16.73
C LYS A 47 7.12 30.69 16.11
N LYS A 48 6.16 31.23 15.35
CA LYS A 48 5.19 30.41 14.62
C LYS A 48 5.89 29.51 13.60
N LYS A 49 6.81 30.06 12.79
CA LYS A 49 7.59 29.26 11.80
C LYS A 49 8.45 28.19 12.48
N GLU A 50 9.13 28.54 13.56
CA GLU A 50 9.93 27.58 14.35
C GLU A 50 9.08 26.39 14.83
N LYS A 51 7.89 26.67 15.37
CA LYS A 51 6.98 25.63 15.86
C LYS A 51 6.40 24.76 14.75
N GLN A 52 6.14 25.35 13.60
CA GLN A 52 5.71 24.63 12.41
C GLN A 52 6.83 23.71 11.89
N ALA A 53 8.07 24.20 11.85
CA ALA A 53 9.23 23.41 11.46
C ALA A 53 9.48 22.27 12.46
N GLU A 54 9.38 22.53 13.77
CA GLU A 54 9.50 21.51 14.82
C GLU A 54 8.48 20.38 14.61
N PHE A 55 7.21 20.71 14.37
CA PHE A 55 6.17 19.73 14.11
C PHE A 55 6.46 18.88 12.86
N ARG A 56 6.84 19.52 11.75
CA ARG A 56 7.20 18.80 10.52
C ARG A 56 8.42 17.91 10.72
N SER A 57 9.44 18.40 11.42
CA SER A 57 10.66 17.63 11.67
C SER A 57 10.43 16.44 12.60
N ASP A 58 9.51 16.56 13.57
CA ASP A 58 9.10 15.43 14.39
C ASP A 58 8.43 14.35 13.54
N VAL A 59 7.45 14.72 12.71
CA VAL A 59 6.79 13.77 11.80
C VAL A 59 7.79 13.13 10.82
N CYS A 60 8.69 13.94 10.21
CA CYS A 60 9.77 13.41 9.34
C CYS A 60 10.64 12.39 10.07
N SER A 61 10.99 12.67 11.34
CA SER A 61 11.91 11.80 12.09
C SER A 61 11.33 10.40 12.32
N PHE A 62 10.02 10.31 12.62
CA PHE A 62 9.31 9.04 12.72
C PHE A 62 9.14 8.37 11.35
N ALA A 63 8.71 9.12 10.33
CA ALA A 63 8.54 8.57 8.99
C ALA A 63 9.84 8.02 8.41
N ASN A 64 10.97 8.67 8.68
CA ASN A 64 12.30 8.22 8.27
C ASN A 64 12.83 7.03 9.09
N ALA A 65 12.33 6.84 10.31
CA ALA A 65 12.58 5.65 11.14
C ALA A 65 11.54 4.55 10.81
N ASP A 66 10.98 3.94 11.81
CA ASP A 66 10.01 2.83 11.68
C ASP A 66 8.56 3.25 11.98
N GLY A 67 8.28 4.57 11.94
CA GLY A 67 7.00 5.12 12.35
C GLY A 67 6.84 5.18 13.86
N GLY A 68 5.64 5.47 14.35
CA GLY A 68 5.39 5.52 15.80
C GLY A 68 4.25 6.47 16.18
N TYR A 69 4.25 6.85 17.44
CA TYR A 69 3.19 7.64 18.05
C TYR A 69 3.75 8.88 18.76
N ILE A 70 3.12 10.02 18.51
CA ILE A 70 3.34 11.24 19.31
C ILE A 70 2.05 11.53 20.08
N PHE A 71 2.18 11.68 21.39
CA PHE A 71 1.07 11.99 22.28
C PHE A 71 1.18 13.44 22.72
N TYR A 72 0.31 14.30 22.24
CA TYR A 72 0.20 15.68 22.68
C TYR A 72 -0.84 15.82 23.80
N GLY A 73 -0.49 16.58 24.81
CA GLY A 73 -1.32 16.75 26.03
C GLY A 73 -0.99 15.74 27.13
N ILE A 74 0.15 15.06 27.02
CA ILE A 74 0.69 14.20 28.09
C ILE A 74 2.02 14.79 28.57
N GLY A 75 2.12 15.02 29.88
CA GLY A 75 3.37 15.45 30.53
C GLY A 75 4.37 14.32 30.60
N GLU A 76 5.62 14.59 30.31
CA GLU A 76 6.74 13.62 30.42
C GLU A 76 7.43 13.80 31.78
N ASP A 77 7.78 12.67 32.43
CA ASP A 77 8.61 12.59 33.61
C ASP A 77 9.65 11.48 33.42
N ALA A 78 10.93 11.88 33.28
CA ALA A 78 12.07 10.98 33.06
C ALA A 78 11.86 9.97 31.90
N GLY A 79 11.26 10.40 30.80
CA GLY A 79 10.95 9.59 29.62
C GLY A 79 9.68 8.75 29.74
N MET A 80 8.89 8.91 30.81
CA MET A 80 7.61 8.25 31.01
C MET A 80 6.46 9.24 30.91
N ALA A 81 5.27 8.76 30.53
CA ALA A 81 4.06 9.56 30.67
C ALA A 81 3.78 9.85 32.15
N GLY A 82 3.82 11.14 32.55
CA GLY A 82 3.66 11.57 33.94
C GLY A 82 2.23 11.97 34.27
N ALA A 83 1.58 12.78 33.42
CA ALA A 83 0.23 13.27 33.67
C ALA A 83 -0.54 13.55 32.38
N LEU A 84 -1.87 13.34 32.41
CA LEU A 84 -2.78 13.77 31.35
C LEU A 84 -3.13 15.26 31.54
N VAL A 85 -2.45 16.12 30.85
CA VAL A 85 -2.64 17.60 30.92
C VAL A 85 -3.76 18.04 29.99
N GLY A 86 -3.83 17.43 28.82
CA GLY A 86 -4.76 17.77 27.74
C GLY A 86 -4.50 19.11 27.06
N ILE A 87 -4.87 19.22 25.82
CA ILE A 87 -4.81 20.44 25.01
C ILE A 87 -6.23 20.95 24.83
N VAL A 88 -6.44 22.26 25.01
CA VAL A 88 -7.76 22.90 24.77
C VAL A 88 -7.98 23.06 23.24
N LEU A 89 -8.97 22.36 22.71
CA LEU A 89 -9.36 22.40 21.32
C LEU A 89 -10.84 22.81 21.20
N SER A 90 -11.11 23.92 20.58
CA SER A 90 -12.49 24.35 20.29
C SER A 90 -13.14 23.56 19.15
N ASN A 91 -12.34 23.04 18.22
CA ASN A 91 -12.80 22.25 17.07
C ASN A 91 -11.67 21.28 16.65
N PRO A 92 -11.77 19.98 17.01
CA PRO A 92 -10.79 18.96 16.62
C PRO A 92 -10.63 18.80 15.11
N ASP A 93 -11.73 18.79 14.33
CA ASP A 93 -11.67 18.61 12.87
C ASP A 93 -10.92 19.75 12.20
N ARG A 94 -11.17 20.99 12.64
CA ARG A 94 -10.44 22.16 12.15
C ARG A 94 -8.96 22.08 12.51
N PHE A 95 -8.65 21.62 13.72
CA PHE A 95 -7.28 21.44 14.15
C PHE A 95 -6.56 20.41 13.26
N GLU A 96 -7.18 19.26 13.00
CA GLU A 96 -6.63 18.24 12.11
C GLU A 96 -6.37 18.78 10.71
N LEU A 97 -7.35 19.46 10.10
CA LEU A 97 -7.20 20.05 8.78
C LEU A 97 -6.02 21.01 8.70
N ASP A 98 -5.89 21.91 9.69
CA ASP A 98 -4.78 22.86 9.74
C ASP A 98 -3.43 22.15 9.87
N ARG A 99 -3.36 21.03 10.61
CA ARG A 99 -2.13 20.22 10.76
C ARG A 99 -1.79 19.43 9.51
N ARG A 100 -2.78 18.84 8.84
CA ARG A 100 -2.56 18.17 7.56
C ARG A 100 -2.04 19.14 6.49
N ASN A 101 -2.59 20.34 6.42
CA ASN A 101 -2.10 21.39 5.52
C ASN A 101 -0.62 21.77 5.82
N GLU A 102 -0.22 21.78 7.07
CA GLU A 102 1.16 22.02 7.48
C GLU A 102 2.11 20.93 7.00
N LEU A 103 1.67 19.66 7.11
CA LEU A 103 2.46 18.49 6.69
C LEU A 103 2.65 18.40 5.17
N GLN A 104 1.83 19.08 4.36
CA GLN A 104 2.01 19.13 2.90
C GLN A 104 3.32 19.77 2.46
N ALA A 105 3.98 20.53 3.34
CA ALA A 105 5.31 21.08 3.07
C ALA A 105 6.44 20.03 3.11
N ILE A 106 6.20 18.84 3.64
CA ILE A 106 7.16 17.73 3.66
C ILE A 106 7.36 17.18 2.25
N ARG A 107 8.59 16.82 1.90
CA ARG A 107 8.95 16.24 0.61
C ARG A 107 9.52 14.83 0.82
N PRO A 108 9.44 13.90 -0.20
CA PRO A 108 8.86 14.09 -1.54
C PRO A 108 7.33 14.15 -1.54
N VAL A 109 6.68 13.54 -0.53
CA VAL A 109 5.22 13.51 -0.32
C VAL A 109 4.94 13.68 1.17
N MET A 110 3.70 14.02 1.54
CA MET A 110 3.28 14.01 2.94
C MET A 110 3.33 12.57 3.49
N PRO A 111 3.95 12.32 4.64
CA PRO A 111 3.89 11.02 5.32
C PRO A 111 2.44 10.67 5.69
N GLU A 112 2.14 9.37 5.75
CA GLU A 112 0.85 8.91 6.26
C GLU A 112 0.77 9.13 7.76
N VAL A 113 -0.21 9.95 8.17
CA VAL A 113 -0.43 10.31 9.58
C VAL A 113 -1.91 10.19 9.91
N GLU A 114 -2.22 9.48 10.97
CA GLU A 114 -3.57 9.35 11.50
C GLU A 114 -3.68 10.16 12.80
N PHE A 115 -4.78 10.89 12.95
CA PHE A 115 -5.08 11.68 14.14
C PHE A 115 -6.19 11.02 14.93
N THR A 116 -6.02 10.89 16.25
CA THR A 116 -7.06 10.44 17.17
C THR A 116 -7.16 11.43 18.31
N PHE A 117 -8.39 11.81 18.65
CA PHE A 117 -8.68 12.79 19.69
C PHE A 117 -9.37 12.10 20.87
N VAL A 118 -8.64 11.88 21.94
CA VAL A 118 -9.21 11.33 23.18
C VAL A 118 -9.65 12.48 24.07
N ARG A 119 -10.95 12.63 24.24
CA ARG A 119 -11.52 13.69 25.09
C ARG A 119 -11.26 13.37 26.55
N LEU A 120 -10.66 14.32 27.26
CA LEU A 120 -10.60 14.39 28.70
C LEU A 120 -11.80 15.22 29.20
N ASN A 121 -11.75 15.77 30.40
CA ASN A 121 -12.77 16.69 30.90
C ASN A 121 -12.67 18.06 30.23
N ASP A 122 -13.76 18.81 30.17
CA ASP A 122 -13.83 20.27 29.91
C ASP A 122 -13.09 20.78 28.67
N GLU A 123 -13.44 20.30 27.48
CA GLU A 123 -12.86 20.74 26.19
C GLU A 123 -11.36 20.45 26.01
N LYS A 124 -10.79 19.63 26.88
CA LYS A 124 -9.42 19.18 26.77
C LYS A 124 -9.34 17.82 26.06
N TYR A 125 -8.32 17.68 25.25
CA TYR A 125 -8.07 16.46 24.47
C TYR A 125 -6.61 16.04 24.59
N VAL A 126 -6.37 14.74 24.63
CA VAL A 126 -5.08 14.18 24.23
C VAL A 126 -5.16 13.92 22.73
N VAL A 127 -4.23 14.48 21.96
CA VAL A 127 -4.14 14.26 20.52
C VAL A 127 -3.04 13.23 20.27
N ILE A 128 -3.44 12.12 19.66
CA ILE A 128 -2.53 11.03 19.31
C ILE A 128 -2.27 11.12 17.80
N LEU A 129 -1.00 11.29 17.44
CA LEU A 129 -0.54 11.14 16.06
C LEU A 129 0.05 9.76 15.89
N HIS A 130 -0.51 8.96 15.03
CA HIS A 130 0.12 7.74 14.53
C HIS A 130 0.78 8.05 13.19
N ILE A 131 2.09 7.96 13.13
CA ILE A 131 2.90 8.21 11.94
C ILE A 131 3.35 6.84 11.43
N GLN A 132 2.93 6.50 10.23
CA GLN A 132 3.37 5.26 9.61
C GLN A 132 4.84 5.36 9.19
N ARG A 133 5.52 4.19 9.14
CA ARG A 133 6.85 4.10 8.54
C ARG A 133 6.79 4.63 7.11
N GLY A 134 7.60 5.63 6.82
CA GLY A 134 7.63 6.24 5.49
C GLY A 134 8.18 5.30 4.43
N LEU A 135 7.51 5.26 3.29
CA LEU A 135 7.85 4.41 2.14
C LEU A 135 8.69 5.16 1.11
N TYR A 136 8.57 6.48 1.08
CA TYR A 136 9.27 7.36 0.14
C TYR A 136 10.50 8.03 0.78
N LYS A 137 11.19 7.29 1.67
CA LYS A 137 12.40 7.80 2.35
C LYS A 137 13.49 8.21 1.34
N PRO A 138 14.24 9.27 1.66
CA PRO A 138 14.18 10.07 2.87
C PRO A 138 13.17 11.21 2.76
N TYR A 139 12.40 11.43 3.83
CA TYR A 139 11.54 12.61 3.99
C TYR A 139 12.37 13.79 4.46
N ILE A 140 12.08 14.96 3.90
CA ILE A 140 12.80 16.20 4.17
C ILE A 140 11.83 17.33 4.51
N THR A 141 12.22 18.20 5.41
CA THR A 141 11.47 19.40 5.77
C THR A 141 12.36 20.63 5.74
N GLU A 142 11.76 21.78 5.47
CA GLU A 142 12.39 23.08 5.49
C GLU A 142 12.40 23.63 6.92
N GLU A 143 13.56 24.09 7.37
CA GLU A 143 13.76 24.82 8.62
C GLU A 143 13.38 26.31 8.45
N PRO A 144 13.22 27.08 9.58
CA PRO A 144 12.82 28.50 9.51
C PRO A 144 13.78 29.38 8.69
N GLU A 145 15.06 29.02 8.65
CA GLU A 145 16.12 29.72 7.92
C GLU A 145 16.12 29.42 6.42
N GLY A 146 15.28 28.48 5.96
CA GLY A 146 15.16 28.06 4.56
C GLY A 146 16.04 26.89 4.16
N ASP A 147 16.82 26.33 5.10
CA ASP A 147 17.61 25.13 4.87
C ASP A 147 16.75 23.86 4.94
N PHE A 148 17.12 22.84 4.19
CA PHE A 148 16.43 21.55 4.20
C PHE A 148 17.19 20.51 4.99
N HIS A 149 16.52 19.83 5.92
CA HIS A 149 17.11 18.84 6.79
C HIS A 149 16.36 17.49 6.74
N PHE A 150 17.13 16.41 6.77
CA PHE A 150 16.66 15.05 6.92
C PHE A 150 16.78 14.64 8.40
N TYR A 151 15.64 14.48 9.07
CA TYR A 151 15.61 14.04 10.45
C TYR A 151 15.26 12.56 10.56
N ILE A 152 15.89 11.86 11.51
CA ILE A 152 15.59 10.49 11.86
C ILE A 152 15.52 10.35 13.39
N ARG A 153 14.76 9.36 13.86
CA ARG A 153 14.64 9.08 15.28
C ARG A 153 15.58 7.95 15.68
N HIS A 154 16.38 8.18 16.73
CA HIS A 154 17.23 7.18 17.38
C HIS A 154 16.92 7.16 18.87
N GLY A 155 16.35 6.05 19.37
CA GLY A 155 15.85 6.00 20.74
C GLY A 155 14.76 7.06 20.94
N ASN A 156 14.92 7.87 21.99
CA ASN A 156 14.00 8.97 22.29
C ASN A 156 14.42 10.32 21.67
N LYS A 157 15.40 10.35 20.76
CA LYS A 157 15.94 11.60 20.22
C LYS A 157 15.71 11.72 18.71
N LYS A 158 15.26 12.91 18.29
CA LYS A 158 15.31 13.36 16.92
C LYS A 158 16.70 13.91 16.62
N GLN A 159 17.31 13.49 15.52
CA GLN A 159 18.60 14.02 15.05
C GLN A 159 18.67 14.08 13.54
N ALA A 160 19.57 14.91 13.00
CA ALA A 160 19.83 14.93 11.57
C ALA A 160 20.44 13.59 11.13
N MET A 161 20.02 13.10 9.97
CA MET A 161 20.62 11.91 9.36
C MET A 161 22.10 12.11 9.09
N SER A 162 22.90 11.10 9.39
CA SER A 162 24.28 11.01 8.91
C SER A 162 24.32 10.83 7.40
N TYR A 163 25.49 11.10 6.77
CA TYR A 163 25.69 10.87 5.34
C TYR A 163 25.36 9.43 4.93
N THR A 164 25.79 8.45 5.72
CA THR A 164 25.53 7.03 5.44
C THR A 164 24.04 6.69 5.50
N GLU A 165 23.29 7.24 6.46
CA GLU A 165 21.85 7.04 6.56
C GLU A 165 21.10 7.66 5.37
N MET A 166 21.49 8.87 4.97
CA MET A 166 20.94 9.51 3.78
C MET A 166 21.21 8.68 2.51
N GLN A 167 22.45 8.23 2.33
CA GLN A 167 22.84 7.40 1.21
C GLN A 167 22.03 6.11 1.17
N ASN A 168 21.90 5.41 2.29
CA ASN A 168 21.11 4.18 2.39
C ASN A 168 19.63 4.43 2.12
N ALA A 169 19.05 5.52 2.61
CA ALA A 169 17.65 5.85 2.38
C ALA A 169 17.36 6.09 0.88
N PHE A 170 18.24 6.82 0.18
CA PHE A 170 18.11 7.03 -1.28
C PHE A 170 18.31 5.74 -2.07
N LEU A 171 19.30 4.91 -1.70
CA LEU A 171 19.55 3.63 -2.36
C LEU A 171 18.34 2.68 -2.18
N ASN A 172 17.79 2.57 -0.99
CA ASN A 172 16.63 1.73 -0.73
C ASN A 172 15.40 2.17 -1.54
N ALA A 173 15.17 3.46 -1.70
CA ALA A 173 14.10 3.97 -2.54
C ALA A 173 14.28 3.60 -4.02
N ALA A 174 15.50 3.64 -4.54
CA ALA A 174 15.82 3.25 -5.91
C ALA A 174 15.73 1.72 -6.11
N MET A 175 16.05 0.92 -5.09
CA MET A 175 16.03 -0.54 -5.17
C MET A 175 14.62 -1.13 -5.27
N LEU A 176 13.59 -0.46 -4.74
CA LEU A 176 12.21 -0.98 -4.76
C LEU A 176 11.72 -1.31 -6.18
N ALA A 177 12.00 -0.45 -7.15
CA ALA A 177 11.60 -0.67 -8.54
C ALA A 177 12.33 -1.88 -9.15
N GLU A 178 13.63 -2.04 -8.87
CA GLU A 178 14.40 -3.19 -9.35
C GLU A 178 13.99 -4.49 -8.63
N ASP A 179 13.66 -4.42 -7.35
CA ASP A 179 13.16 -5.57 -6.59
C ASP A 179 11.79 -6.06 -7.12
N ILE A 180 10.88 -5.14 -7.43
CA ILE A 180 9.60 -5.46 -8.08
C ILE A 180 9.85 -6.11 -9.44
N LYS A 181 10.74 -5.55 -10.24
CA LYS A 181 11.09 -6.10 -11.56
C LYS A 181 11.71 -7.49 -11.46
N LEU A 182 12.62 -7.70 -10.50
CA LEU A 182 13.24 -9.01 -10.26
C LEU A 182 12.21 -10.04 -9.80
N PHE A 183 11.35 -9.70 -8.84
CA PHE A 183 10.27 -10.57 -8.37
C PHE A 183 9.38 -11.00 -9.54
N ARG A 184 8.88 -10.04 -10.33
CA ARG A 184 8.05 -10.31 -11.51
C ARG A 184 8.73 -11.23 -12.51
N LYS A 185 10.04 -11.02 -12.73
CA LYS A 185 10.82 -11.84 -13.67
C LYS A 185 10.92 -13.29 -13.20
N ILE A 186 11.26 -13.51 -11.93
CA ILE A 186 11.37 -14.86 -11.36
C ILE A 186 10.04 -15.59 -11.50
N ARG A 187 8.93 -14.95 -11.08
CA ARG A 187 7.61 -15.57 -11.18
C ARG A 187 7.20 -15.85 -12.63
N LEU A 188 7.49 -14.92 -13.54
CA LEU A 188 7.21 -15.10 -14.96
C LEU A 188 7.98 -16.27 -15.56
N ASP A 189 9.27 -16.42 -15.23
CA ASP A 189 10.11 -17.51 -15.76
C ASP A 189 9.58 -18.87 -15.28
N GLU A 190 9.14 -18.99 -14.03
CA GLU A 190 8.49 -20.20 -13.49
C GLU A 190 7.23 -20.57 -14.26
N HIS A 191 6.33 -19.58 -14.49
CA HIS A 191 5.08 -19.84 -15.22
C HIS A 191 5.25 -20.11 -16.71
N LYS A 192 6.34 -19.64 -17.31
CA LYS A 192 6.64 -19.93 -18.72
C LYS A 192 7.00 -21.40 -18.97
N GLU A 193 7.60 -22.07 -18.00
CA GLU A 193 7.95 -23.49 -18.13
C GLU A 193 6.70 -24.38 -18.30
N GLU A 194 5.56 -23.94 -17.76
CA GLU A 194 4.28 -24.65 -17.80
C GLU A 194 3.31 -24.08 -18.84
N MET A 195 3.78 -23.18 -19.71
CA MET A 195 2.91 -22.47 -20.66
C MET A 195 2.45 -23.37 -21.80
N THR A 196 1.15 -23.67 -21.83
CA THR A 196 0.46 -24.35 -22.95
C THR A 196 -0.41 -23.39 -23.76
N HIS A 197 -0.88 -22.32 -23.13
CA HIS A 197 -1.76 -21.30 -23.70
C HIS A 197 -1.25 -19.89 -23.39
N PRO A 198 -1.71 -18.85 -24.11
CA PRO A 198 -1.49 -17.47 -23.69
C PRO A 198 -2.03 -17.25 -22.28
N PHE A 199 -1.31 -16.53 -21.45
CA PHE A 199 -1.74 -16.24 -20.09
C PHE A 199 -1.43 -14.80 -19.66
N ALA A 200 -2.19 -14.31 -18.70
CA ALA A 200 -1.90 -13.11 -17.95
C ALA A 200 -1.39 -13.48 -16.55
N LEU A 201 -0.39 -12.74 -16.07
CA LEU A 201 0.15 -12.83 -14.74
C LEU A 201 0.04 -11.46 -14.09
N VAL A 202 -0.77 -11.38 -13.05
CA VAL A 202 -1.02 -10.15 -12.29
C VAL A 202 -0.36 -10.27 -10.94
N HIS A 203 0.39 -9.23 -10.55
CA HIS A 203 0.91 -9.11 -9.20
C HIS A 203 0.40 -7.82 -8.58
N LEU A 204 -0.13 -7.92 -7.37
CA LEU A 204 -0.43 -6.81 -6.50
C LEU A 204 0.62 -6.82 -5.38
N ILE A 205 1.59 -5.90 -5.47
CA ILE A 205 2.80 -5.92 -4.65
C ILE A 205 2.74 -4.76 -3.65
N PRO A 206 2.70 -5.03 -2.32
CA PRO A 206 2.78 -3.97 -1.34
C PRO A 206 4.19 -3.36 -1.33
N ALA A 207 4.29 -2.05 -1.15
CA ALA A 207 5.59 -1.36 -1.14
C ALA A 207 6.55 -1.89 -0.06
N THR A 208 6.03 -2.58 0.94
CA THR A 208 6.79 -3.18 2.05
C THR A 208 7.16 -4.65 1.84
N PHE A 209 6.92 -5.22 0.66
CA PHE A 209 7.06 -6.68 0.41
C PHE A 209 8.46 -7.27 0.70
N LYS A 210 9.49 -6.43 0.78
CA LYS A 210 10.86 -6.81 1.18
C LYS A 210 11.14 -6.66 2.67
N ASN A 211 10.18 -6.13 3.44
CA ASN A 211 10.38 -5.91 4.85
C ASN A 211 9.94 -7.15 5.66
N PRO A 212 10.87 -7.89 6.31
CA PRO A 212 10.50 -9.09 7.07
C PRO A 212 9.54 -8.81 8.25
N SER A 213 9.57 -7.59 8.82
CA SER A 213 8.66 -7.22 9.91
C SER A 213 7.21 -7.05 9.45
N ASP A 214 6.98 -6.90 8.16
CA ASP A 214 5.67 -6.79 7.55
C ASP A 214 5.18 -8.13 6.96
N ALA A 215 5.92 -9.22 7.18
CA ALA A 215 5.50 -10.54 6.73
C ALA A 215 4.14 -10.93 7.33
N LEU A 216 3.30 -11.55 6.51
CA LEU A 216 2.02 -12.10 6.95
C LEU A 216 2.27 -13.37 7.75
N SER A 217 1.66 -13.46 8.93
CA SER A 217 1.67 -14.71 9.67
C SER A 217 0.74 -15.69 8.98
N MET A 218 1.27 -16.85 8.58
CA MET A 218 0.47 -17.95 8.04
C MET A 218 -0.62 -18.41 9.00
N TYR A 219 -0.36 -18.30 10.30
CA TYR A 219 -1.35 -18.61 11.34
C TYR A 219 -2.52 -17.60 11.30
N ASP A 220 -2.22 -16.31 11.13
CA ASP A 220 -3.24 -15.26 11.04
C ASP A 220 -4.04 -15.41 9.74
N LEU A 221 -3.39 -15.71 8.63
CA LEU A 221 -4.04 -16.01 7.36
C LEU A 221 -4.91 -17.27 7.43
N SER A 222 -4.47 -18.32 8.10
CA SER A 222 -5.24 -19.57 8.21
C SER A 222 -6.40 -19.47 9.20
N ARG A 223 -6.26 -18.73 10.29
CA ARG A 223 -7.29 -18.58 11.33
C ARG A 223 -8.30 -17.48 11.02
N SER A 224 -7.85 -16.35 10.52
CA SER A 224 -8.70 -15.29 9.96
C SER A 224 -9.11 -15.64 8.52
N GLY A 225 -8.29 -16.41 7.82
CA GLY A 225 -8.35 -16.70 6.41
C GLY A 225 -9.61 -17.43 5.98
N LYS A 226 -10.19 -18.26 6.82
CA LYS A 226 -11.45 -18.91 6.44
C LYS A 226 -12.59 -17.90 6.24
N LEU A 227 -12.66 -16.85 7.06
CA LEU A 227 -13.64 -15.77 6.92
C LEU A 227 -13.24 -14.75 5.82
N ILE A 228 -11.97 -14.42 5.70
CA ILE A 228 -11.48 -13.48 4.68
C ILE A 228 -11.61 -14.10 3.29
N PHE A 229 -11.15 -15.32 3.10
CA PHE A 229 -11.13 -15.96 1.78
C PHE A 229 -12.48 -16.55 1.34
N GLU A 230 -13.42 -16.82 2.25
CA GLU A 230 -14.80 -17.21 1.89
C GLU A 230 -15.61 -16.01 1.38
N SER A 231 -15.24 -14.78 1.74
CA SER A 231 -15.92 -13.54 1.30
C SER A 231 -15.18 -12.81 0.18
N LEU A 232 -13.84 -12.80 0.24
CA LEU A 232 -12.98 -12.20 -0.77
C LEU A 232 -12.53 -13.28 -1.78
N PHE A 233 -12.17 -12.87 -2.97
CA PHE A 233 -11.75 -13.74 -4.07
C PHE A 233 -12.80 -14.77 -4.48
N ASN A 234 -14.07 -14.55 -4.09
CA ASN A 234 -15.18 -15.43 -4.43
C ASN A 234 -15.42 -15.42 -5.96
N GLY A 235 -15.36 -16.60 -6.58
CA GLY A 235 -15.43 -16.79 -8.04
C GLY A 235 -14.05 -16.92 -8.71
N MET A 236 -12.97 -16.36 -8.17
CA MET A 236 -11.58 -16.66 -8.58
C MET A 236 -11.07 -17.93 -7.94
N VAL A 237 -11.63 -18.29 -6.77
CA VAL A 237 -11.14 -19.40 -5.94
C VAL A 237 -12.29 -20.38 -5.76
N ARG A 238 -12.18 -21.56 -6.36
CA ARG A 238 -13.19 -22.64 -6.23
C ARG A 238 -12.79 -23.69 -5.20
N ASP A 239 -11.50 -23.86 -4.97
CA ASP A 239 -10.97 -24.91 -4.11
C ASP A 239 -10.43 -24.38 -2.77
N ARG A 240 -10.22 -25.30 -1.83
CA ARG A 240 -9.68 -24.95 -0.51
C ARG A 240 -8.26 -24.43 -0.61
N PRO A 241 -7.93 -23.36 0.13
CA PRO A 241 -6.58 -22.85 0.19
C PRO A 241 -5.60 -23.91 0.70
N VAL A 242 -4.45 -24.04 0.04
CA VAL A 242 -3.37 -24.95 0.40
C VAL A 242 -2.18 -24.13 0.89
N PRO A 243 -1.75 -24.27 2.15
CA PRO A 243 -0.52 -23.64 2.62
C PRO A 243 0.69 -24.22 1.89
N ASN A 244 1.60 -23.34 1.47
CA ASN A 244 2.90 -23.72 0.92
C ASN A 244 4.02 -22.90 1.60
N VAL A 245 5.27 -23.10 1.19
CA VAL A 245 6.43 -22.39 1.76
C VAL A 245 6.36 -20.87 1.52
N ASP A 246 5.72 -20.46 0.44
CA ASP A 246 5.63 -19.05 0.03
C ASP A 246 4.41 -18.34 0.61
N GLY A 247 3.41 -19.08 1.07
CA GLY A 247 2.20 -18.50 1.60
C GLY A 247 0.97 -19.40 1.50
N VAL A 248 -0.09 -18.91 0.90
CA VAL A 248 -1.34 -19.64 0.66
C VAL A 248 -1.63 -19.68 -0.82
N TYR A 249 -1.74 -20.89 -1.34
CA TYR A 249 -2.02 -21.18 -2.73
C TYR A 249 -3.47 -21.63 -2.89
N PHE A 250 -4.13 -21.14 -3.92
CA PHE A 250 -5.51 -21.50 -4.28
C PHE A 250 -5.49 -22.07 -5.68
N PRO A 251 -5.46 -23.42 -5.82
CA PRO A 251 -5.57 -24.05 -7.11
C PRO A 251 -6.98 -23.84 -7.67
N ASN A 252 -7.09 -23.46 -8.91
CA ASN A 252 -8.36 -23.44 -9.62
C ASN A 252 -8.34 -24.56 -10.66
N TYR A 253 -8.88 -25.72 -10.29
CA TYR A 253 -9.05 -26.81 -11.23
C TYR A 253 -10.39 -26.60 -11.96
N LYS A 254 -10.37 -25.95 -13.12
CA LYS A 254 -11.50 -26.04 -14.05
C LYS A 254 -11.50 -27.45 -14.66
N TYR A 255 -12.67 -28.04 -14.81
CA TYR A 255 -12.88 -29.45 -15.21
C TYR A 255 -12.49 -29.78 -16.64
N GLU A 256 -12.00 -28.83 -17.42
CA GLU A 256 -11.58 -29.02 -18.81
C GLU A 256 -10.08 -28.76 -18.96
N GLU A 257 -9.41 -29.48 -19.82
CA GLU A 257 -7.95 -29.58 -20.07
C GLU A 257 -7.23 -28.23 -20.33
N TYR A 258 -7.91 -27.09 -20.25
CA TYR A 258 -7.45 -25.83 -20.86
C TYR A 258 -7.42 -24.62 -19.92
N ASP A 259 -7.87 -24.75 -18.67
CA ASP A 259 -7.96 -23.59 -17.78
C ASP A 259 -7.06 -23.73 -16.55
N TYR A 260 -5.81 -23.33 -16.67
CA TYR A 260 -4.91 -23.20 -15.54
C TYR A 260 -5.01 -21.78 -14.95
N GLU A 261 -5.72 -21.68 -13.86
CA GLU A 261 -5.79 -20.45 -13.08
C GLU A 261 -5.34 -20.75 -11.66
N HIS A 262 -4.59 -19.85 -11.05
CA HIS A 262 -4.32 -19.94 -9.64
C HIS A 262 -4.18 -18.54 -9.02
N LEU A 263 -4.48 -18.49 -7.75
CA LEU A 263 -4.21 -17.35 -6.89
C LEU A 263 -3.19 -17.78 -5.83
N GLN A 264 -2.13 -17.00 -5.65
CA GLN A 264 -1.14 -17.16 -4.59
C GLN A 264 -1.11 -15.89 -3.74
N ILE A 265 -1.26 -16.03 -2.43
CA ILE A 265 -0.99 -14.97 -1.47
C ILE A 265 0.32 -15.29 -0.80
N PHE A 266 1.33 -14.46 -1.03
CA PHE A 266 2.67 -14.66 -0.48
C PHE A 266 2.78 -14.19 0.97
N ASN A 267 3.71 -14.77 1.72
CA ASN A 267 4.04 -14.35 3.09
C ASN A 267 4.43 -12.87 3.18
N ASN A 268 4.98 -12.29 2.12
CA ASN A 268 5.34 -10.88 2.04
C ASN A 268 4.14 -9.94 1.73
N GLY A 269 2.95 -10.50 1.61
CA GLY A 269 1.72 -9.76 1.30
C GLY A 269 1.43 -9.62 -0.19
N THR A 270 2.34 -10.01 -1.09
CA THR A 270 2.07 -9.98 -2.53
C THR A 270 0.93 -10.93 -2.88
N VAL A 271 0.04 -10.50 -3.76
CA VAL A 271 -1.01 -11.35 -4.35
C VAL A 271 -0.68 -11.55 -5.82
N GLU A 272 -0.67 -12.80 -6.27
CA GLU A 272 -0.44 -13.20 -7.65
C GLU A 272 -1.65 -13.94 -8.18
N LEU A 273 -2.14 -13.51 -9.34
CA LEU A 273 -3.12 -14.23 -10.14
C LEU A 273 -2.49 -14.63 -11.47
N ARG A 274 -2.51 -15.93 -11.80
CA ARG A 274 -2.27 -16.43 -13.14
C ARG A 274 -3.61 -16.85 -13.76
N MET A 275 -3.88 -16.34 -14.96
CA MET A 275 -5.09 -16.60 -15.70
C MET A 275 -4.76 -16.94 -17.15
N ASP A 276 -5.20 -18.09 -17.64
CA ASP A 276 -5.11 -18.44 -19.05
C ASP A 276 -6.07 -17.57 -19.86
N LEU A 277 -5.60 -17.11 -21.01
CA LEU A 277 -6.36 -16.20 -21.86
C LEU A 277 -7.07 -16.96 -22.98
N TYR A 278 -8.35 -16.70 -23.13
CA TYR A 278 -9.17 -17.35 -24.15
C TYR A 278 -8.81 -16.90 -25.56
N VAL A 279 -8.52 -17.88 -26.42
CA VAL A 279 -8.24 -17.64 -27.85
C VAL A 279 -9.38 -18.21 -28.67
N GLN A 280 -10.12 -17.33 -29.31
CA GLN A 280 -11.24 -17.72 -30.21
C GLN A 280 -10.71 -17.98 -31.62
N GLU A 281 -11.07 -19.09 -32.20
CA GLU A 281 -10.81 -19.42 -33.60
C GLU A 281 -12.00 -19.05 -34.50
N THR A 282 -11.73 -18.33 -35.58
CA THR A 282 -12.71 -18.00 -36.61
C THR A 282 -12.45 -18.82 -37.89
N ASN A 283 -13.49 -18.99 -38.69
CA ASN A 283 -13.41 -19.74 -39.97
C ASN A 283 -13.02 -21.23 -39.83
N LYS A 284 -13.15 -21.81 -38.64
CA LYS A 284 -12.81 -23.21 -38.36
C LYS A 284 -13.62 -24.21 -39.20
N SER A 285 -14.83 -23.83 -39.60
CA SER A 285 -15.77 -24.66 -40.37
C SER A 285 -15.62 -24.55 -41.88
N ASP A 286 -14.85 -23.60 -42.40
CA ASP A 286 -14.63 -23.40 -43.84
C ASP A 286 -13.16 -23.68 -44.22
N PRO A 287 -12.88 -24.81 -44.89
CA PRO A 287 -11.50 -25.18 -45.25
C PRO A 287 -10.89 -24.27 -46.32
N HIS A 288 -11.67 -23.41 -46.96
CA HIS A 288 -11.19 -22.45 -47.96
C HIS A 288 -10.79 -21.12 -47.37
N LEU A 289 -11.17 -20.84 -46.09
CA LEU A 289 -10.80 -19.63 -45.37
C LEU A 289 -9.67 -19.92 -44.38
N LYS A 290 -8.75 -18.98 -44.28
CA LYS A 290 -7.68 -19.09 -43.30
C LYS A 290 -8.24 -18.95 -41.90
N THR A 291 -7.96 -19.92 -41.02
CA THR A 291 -8.28 -19.83 -39.60
C THR A 291 -7.50 -18.67 -38.96
N GLU A 292 -8.21 -17.81 -38.29
CA GLU A 292 -7.65 -16.70 -37.55
C GLU A 292 -7.87 -16.90 -36.03
N HIS A 293 -6.89 -16.52 -35.23
CA HIS A 293 -6.92 -16.65 -33.80
C HIS A 293 -7.05 -15.27 -33.13
N TRP A 294 -8.09 -15.11 -32.34
CA TRP A 294 -8.48 -13.85 -31.72
C TRP A 294 -8.37 -13.96 -30.20
N LEU A 295 -7.61 -13.03 -29.58
CA LEU A 295 -7.45 -12.95 -28.14
C LEU A 295 -8.67 -12.25 -27.52
N ASN A 296 -9.36 -12.91 -26.59
CA ASN A 296 -10.45 -12.33 -25.82
C ASN A 296 -9.96 -11.96 -24.42
N MET A 297 -10.05 -10.67 -24.09
CA MET A 297 -9.56 -10.11 -22.83
C MET A 297 -10.69 -9.62 -21.91
N LEU A 298 -11.95 -9.80 -22.25
CA LEU A 298 -13.07 -9.22 -21.49
C LEU A 298 -13.10 -9.77 -20.05
N GLU A 299 -13.07 -11.09 -19.91
CA GLU A 299 -13.05 -11.75 -18.60
C GLU A 299 -11.83 -11.34 -17.77
N PHE A 300 -10.66 -11.21 -18.41
CA PHE A 300 -9.44 -10.77 -17.72
C PHE A 300 -9.58 -9.37 -17.12
N TRP A 301 -10.18 -8.41 -17.81
CA TRP A 301 -10.33 -7.06 -17.27
C TRP A 301 -11.29 -7.00 -16.09
N ASP A 302 -12.35 -7.80 -16.11
CA ASP A 302 -13.29 -7.90 -14.99
C ASP A 302 -12.61 -8.53 -13.76
N GLU A 303 -11.86 -9.63 -13.96
CA GLU A 303 -11.13 -10.31 -12.91
C GLU A 303 -9.97 -9.44 -12.35
N LEU A 304 -9.29 -8.68 -13.20
CA LEU A 304 -8.24 -7.72 -12.76
C LEU A 304 -8.82 -6.68 -11.79
N GLN A 305 -9.95 -6.08 -12.14
CA GLN A 305 -10.58 -5.07 -11.28
C GLN A 305 -11.04 -5.67 -9.95
N LYS A 306 -11.64 -6.85 -9.99
CA LYS A 306 -12.07 -7.58 -8.80
C LYS A 306 -10.89 -7.98 -7.91
N LEU A 307 -9.78 -8.46 -8.48
CA LEU A 307 -8.56 -8.79 -7.74
C LEU A 307 -8.02 -7.57 -6.98
N ILE A 308 -8.04 -6.39 -7.60
CA ILE A 308 -7.60 -5.13 -6.98
C ILE A 308 -8.50 -4.78 -5.79
N ASP A 309 -9.83 -4.88 -5.95
CA ASP A 309 -10.79 -4.61 -4.89
C ASP A 309 -10.63 -5.59 -3.73
N ASP A 310 -10.60 -6.88 -4.00
CA ASP A 310 -10.47 -7.94 -2.99
C ASP A 310 -9.13 -7.85 -2.23
N THR A 311 -8.04 -7.57 -2.94
CA THR A 311 -6.71 -7.38 -2.30
C THR A 311 -6.69 -6.12 -1.43
N SER A 312 -7.29 -5.04 -1.89
CA SER A 312 -7.38 -3.80 -1.11
C SER A 312 -8.19 -4.02 0.16
N GLU A 313 -9.29 -4.75 0.08
CA GLU A 313 -10.11 -5.10 1.25
C GLU A 313 -9.38 -6.05 2.20
N MET A 314 -8.65 -7.04 1.67
CA MET A 314 -7.77 -7.89 2.47
C MET A 314 -6.76 -7.06 3.26
N TYR A 315 -6.11 -6.08 2.64
CA TYR A 315 -5.15 -5.21 3.33
C TYR A 315 -5.80 -4.33 4.40
N LYS A 316 -7.02 -3.84 4.16
CA LYS A 316 -7.82 -3.11 5.17
C LYS A 316 -8.11 -3.99 6.38
N ILE A 317 -8.60 -5.21 6.16
CA ILE A 317 -8.90 -6.19 7.23
C ILE A 317 -7.64 -6.54 8.03
N LEU A 318 -6.50 -6.70 7.35
CA LEU A 318 -5.20 -6.99 7.98
C LEU A 318 -4.56 -5.74 8.62
N ASN A 319 -5.24 -4.59 8.55
CA ASN A 319 -4.73 -3.29 9.02
C ASN A 319 -3.37 -2.91 8.41
N ARG A 320 -3.25 -3.11 7.08
CA ARG A 320 -2.04 -2.87 6.27
C ARG A 320 -2.32 -1.88 5.16
N ALA A 321 -2.65 -0.65 5.50
CA ALA A 321 -2.83 0.44 4.54
C ALA A 321 -1.47 0.93 3.99
N VAL A 322 -0.84 0.14 3.12
CA VAL A 322 0.43 0.49 2.46
C VAL A 322 0.20 0.73 0.97
N PRO A 323 1.02 1.56 0.30
CA PRO A 323 0.98 1.67 -1.15
C PRO A 323 1.14 0.31 -1.81
N MET A 324 0.40 0.12 -2.90
CA MET A 324 0.35 -1.12 -3.66
C MET A 324 0.70 -0.85 -5.13
N TYR A 325 1.49 -1.74 -5.70
CA TYR A 325 1.84 -1.72 -7.13
C TYR A 325 1.05 -2.77 -7.88
N ILE A 326 0.27 -2.34 -8.88
CA ILE A 326 -0.43 -3.22 -9.82
C ILE A 326 0.54 -3.50 -10.97
N CYS A 327 0.88 -4.76 -11.17
CA CYS A 327 1.81 -5.22 -12.18
C CYS A 327 1.12 -6.26 -13.07
N VAL A 328 0.99 -5.99 -14.36
CA VAL A 328 0.41 -6.93 -15.34
C VAL A 328 1.49 -7.37 -16.32
N THR A 329 1.54 -8.67 -16.60
CA THR A 329 2.37 -9.27 -17.64
C THR A 329 1.50 -10.22 -18.45
N ILE A 330 1.60 -10.14 -19.79
CA ILE A 330 0.83 -10.99 -20.71
C ILE A 330 1.82 -11.75 -21.58
N CYS A 331 1.63 -13.05 -21.73
CA CYS A 331 2.51 -13.94 -22.46
C CYS A 331 1.75 -14.79 -23.49
N GLY A 332 2.46 -15.22 -24.54
CA GLY A 332 1.96 -16.15 -25.54
C GLY A 332 1.10 -15.53 -26.64
N CYS A 333 0.96 -14.20 -26.67
CA CYS A 333 -0.03 -13.52 -27.52
C CYS A 333 0.49 -13.10 -28.90
N LYS A 334 1.77 -13.31 -29.23
CA LYS A 334 2.33 -12.83 -30.51
C LYS A 334 1.58 -13.35 -31.72
N GLY A 335 1.13 -12.44 -32.59
CA GLY A 335 0.45 -12.76 -33.83
C GLY A 335 -1.06 -12.99 -33.70
N LEU A 336 -1.58 -13.05 -32.47
CA LEU A 336 -3.03 -13.10 -32.25
C LEU A 336 -3.70 -11.78 -32.63
N TRP A 337 -4.91 -11.86 -33.15
CA TRP A 337 -5.74 -10.69 -33.38
C TRP A 337 -6.39 -10.23 -32.07
N ASN A 338 -6.54 -8.93 -31.97
CA ASN A 338 -7.23 -8.32 -30.85
C ASN A 338 -8.75 -8.37 -31.04
N TYR A 339 -9.47 -9.06 -30.15
CA TYR A 339 -10.90 -9.27 -30.27
C TYR A 339 -11.74 -8.00 -30.05
N GLU A 340 -11.35 -7.14 -29.11
CA GLU A 340 -12.14 -5.93 -28.78
C GLU A 340 -12.16 -4.90 -29.92
N ALA A 341 -11.12 -4.88 -30.75
CA ALA A 341 -11.06 -4.00 -31.92
C ALA A 341 -12.15 -4.34 -32.97
N ASN A 342 -12.65 -5.56 -32.93
CA ASN A 342 -13.65 -6.06 -33.92
C ASN A 342 -15.10 -5.87 -33.43
N LEU A 343 -15.38 -5.90 -32.14
CA LEU A 343 -16.73 -5.82 -31.58
C LEU A 343 -17.44 -4.50 -31.85
N PHE A 344 -16.71 -3.41 -31.96
CA PHE A 344 -17.29 -2.06 -32.06
C PHE A 344 -17.12 -1.38 -33.42
N GLY A 345 -16.51 -2.05 -34.40
CA GLY A 345 -16.45 -1.57 -35.81
C GLY A 345 -15.68 -0.25 -36.02
N THR A 346 -15.07 0.29 -35.00
CA THR A 346 -14.43 1.63 -35.03
C THR A 346 -12.92 1.57 -35.16
N ASN A 347 -12.26 0.44 -34.85
CA ASN A 347 -10.83 0.28 -34.93
C ASN A 347 -10.42 -0.80 -35.91
N THR A 348 -9.37 -0.55 -36.69
CA THR A 348 -8.74 -1.56 -37.49
C THR A 348 -8.13 -2.63 -36.57
N PRO A 349 -8.50 -3.91 -36.71
CA PRO A 349 -7.92 -4.98 -35.95
C PRO A 349 -6.39 -4.96 -36.10
N THR A 350 -5.68 -5.08 -34.99
CA THR A 350 -4.22 -5.17 -34.99
C THR A 350 -3.78 -6.51 -34.43
N ARG A 351 -2.64 -7.01 -34.89
CA ARG A 351 -2.02 -8.19 -34.31
C ARG A 351 -1.08 -7.78 -33.18
N VAL A 352 -1.07 -8.55 -32.14
CA VAL A 352 -0.11 -8.39 -31.04
C VAL A 352 1.32 -8.58 -31.59
N ASP A 353 2.20 -7.64 -31.39
CA ASP A 353 3.53 -7.57 -31.99
C ASP A 353 4.60 -8.40 -31.28
N ARG A 354 4.38 -8.72 -29.99
CA ARG A 354 5.36 -9.39 -29.14
C ARG A 354 4.76 -10.53 -28.32
N ASN A 355 5.62 -11.48 -27.92
CA ASN A 355 5.21 -12.64 -27.16
C ASN A 355 5.10 -12.36 -25.65
N GLU A 356 5.80 -11.37 -25.17
CA GLU A 356 5.85 -10.95 -23.78
C GLU A 356 5.58 -9.46 -23.68
N ILE A 357 4.53 -9.12 -22.96
CA ILE A 357 4.10 -7.75 -22.71
C ILE A 357 4.20 -7.51 -21.21
N VAL A 358 5.22 -6.77 -20.79
CA VAL A 358 5.44 -6.38 -19.40
C VAL A 358 4.97 -4.94 -19.23
N CYS A 359 3.79 -4.76 -18.64
CA CYS A 359 3.24 -3.44 -18.38
C CYS A 359 4.02 -2.71 -17.28
N THR A 360 4.10 -1.37 -17.38
CA THR A 360 4.66 -0.54 -16.33
C THR A 360 3.83 -0.67 -15.05
N PRO A 361 4.44 -0.83 -13.87
CA PRO A 361 3.70 -0.87 -12.62
C PRO A 361 2.88 0.40 -12.39
N ILE A 362 1.65 0.24 -11.91
CA ILE A 362 0.79 1.34 -11.49
C ILE A 362 0.77 1.39 -9.97
N GLU A 363 1.06 2.55 -9.42
CA GLU A 363 1.10 2.78 -7.98
C GLU A 363 -0.26 3.30 -7.48
N ILE A 364 -0.82 2.62 -6.48
CA ILE A 364 -1.89 3.15 -5.62
C ILE A 364 -1.24 3.54 -4.30
N ARG A 365 -1.11 4.83 -4.04
CA ARG A 365 -0.41 5.35 -2.86
C ARG A 365 -1.18 5.16 -1.57
N ASN A 366 -2.50 5.28 -1.65
CA ASN A 366 -3.38 5.10 -0.51
C ASN A 366 -4.57 4.22 -0.91
N ILE A 367 -4.58 2.99 -0.43
CA ILE A 367 -5.65 2.01 -0.68
C ILE A 367 -6.94 2.32 0.10
N LEU A 368 -6.91 3.26 1.06
CA LEU A 368 -8.09 3.75 1.77
C LEU A 368 -8.78 4.91 1.03
N ASP A 369 -8.16 5.42 -0.03
CA ASP A 369 -8.69 6.47 -0.89
C ASP A 369 -9.40 5.83 -2.10
N ASP A 370 -10.72 5.85 -2.08
CA ASP A 370 -11.54 5.23 -3.12
C ASP A 370 -11.31 5.85 -4.50
N GLU A 371 -10.98 7.16 -4.60
CA GLU A 371 -10.67 7.80 -5.89
C GLU A 371 -9.36 7.27 -6.48
N GLN A 372 -8.33 7.08 -5.65
CA GLN A 372 -7.07 6.48 -6.09
C GLN A 372 -7.25 5.02 -6.51
N LEU A 373 -8.09 4.28 -5.78
CA LEU A 373 -8.39 2.88 -6.10
C LEU A 373 -9.13 2.76 -7.44
N VAL A 374 -10.17 3.57 -7.66
CA VAL A 374 -10.90 3.61 -8.93
C VAL A 374 -9.96 3.99 -10.08
N ARG A 375 -9.16 5.04 -9.91
CA ARG A 375 -8.17 5.46 -10.92
C ARG A 375 -7.15 4.35 -11.21
N GLY A 376 -6.63 3.68 -10.21
CA GLY A 376 -5.68 2.57 -10.37
C GLY A 376 -6.26 1.42 -11.20
N LYS A 377 -7.53 1.06 -10.98
CA LYS A 377 -8.25 0.07 -11.77
C LYS A 377 -8.40 0.51 -13.23
N GLU A 378 -8.89 1.72 -13.47
CA GLU A 378 -9.06 2.26 -14.82
C GLU A 378 -7.74 2.35 -15.58
N ASP A 379 -6.68 2.83 -14.92
CA ASP A 379 -5.34 2.95 -15.52
C ASP A 379 -4.76 1.58 -15.87
N SER A 380 -4.97 0.56 -15.04
CA SER A 380 -4.48 -0.80 -15.31
C SER A 380 -5.18 -1.44 -16.51
N VAL A 381 -6.50 -1.28 -16.63
CA VAL A 381 -7.26 -1.71 -17.82
C VAL A 381 -6.81 -0.94 -19.05
N ARG A 382 -6.73 0.38 -18.97
CA ARG A 382 -6.32 1.25 -20.09
C ARG A 382 -4.91 0.91 -20.58
N MET A 383 -3.97 0.70 -19.65
CA MET A 383 -2.58 0.36 -20.00
C MET A 383 -2.48 -1.00 -20.69
N THR A 384 -3.21 -2.02 -20.22
CA THR A 384 -3.22 -3.34 -20.87
C THR A 384 -3.85 -3.29 -22.25
N LYS A 385 -4.94 -2.54 -22.43
CA LYS A 385 -5.53 -2.28 -23.74
C LYS A 385 -4.52 -1.64 -24.70
N TYR A 386 -3.85 -0.60 -24.24
CA TYR A 386 -2.82 0.10 -25.02
C TYR A 386 -1.67 -0.84 -25.43
N ALA A 387 -1.21 -1.66 -24.50
CA ALA A 387 -0.12 -2.62 -24.73
C ALA A 387 -0.48 -3.70 -25.75
N LEU A 388 -1.77 -4.04 -25.87
CA LEU A 388 -2.32 -4.96 -26.87
C LEU A 388 -2.66 -4.27 -28.21
N GLY A 389 -2.44 -2.97 -28.34
CA GLY A 389 -2.75 -2.21 -29.57
C GLY A 389 -4.21 -1.80 -29.71
N ILE A 390 -5.00 -1.88 -28.64
CA ILE A 390 -6.39 -1.40 -28.61
C ILE A 390 -6.34 0.12 -28.44
N ARG A 391 -6.82 0.83 -29.46
CA ARG A 391 -6.97 2.28 -29.42
C ARG A 391 -8.43 2.62 -29.10
N LYS A 392 -8.63 3.34 -28.06
CA LYS A 392 -9.88 4.03 -27.83
C LYS A 392 -9.70 5.52 -28.04
#